data_0d6f30adce498f669e7a7acbc6f92ba5
#
_entry.id   0d6f30adce498f669e7a7acbc6f92ba5
#
_cell.length_a   1.000
_cell.length_b   1.000
_cell.length_c   1.000
_cell.angle_alpha   90.00
_cell.angle_beta   90.00
_cell.angle_gamma   90.00
#
_symmetry.space_group_name_H-M   'P 1'
#
loop_
_entity.id
_entity.type
_entity.pdbx_description
1 polymer ?
#
loop_
_entity_poly.entity_id
_entity_poly.type
_entity_poly.pdbx_seq_one_letter_code
_entity_poly.pdbx_strand_id
1 'polypeptide(L)'
;MKKRLFALLLAVGMILCLAACGGGSNAASSASASKDSSQSAAAPTAAAEETPAKEDSAAEPEASAQEPVAAEVPDTVLPLSDGSETFEVWMGISPAAMNYITSLADNATYQEIMKRTGVNLSFIHFHPDTQTEQFNLICASGDYPDVMNGVVNQYSGGADKGIEDGVFIDLLDYLEEYAPHYYNIISTDPDLYEDVTTPEGAVAGFYSVYAEPRLNDMGYVIRQDWLDDLSLEKPKTMDQLHDVLSAFKENKGATDGLFIPATGVSDYFTSAYGVASGMYLDGDTIKYGPLEDGYKEYLETMAQWYSDGLIYHDFPFYGEQLAFRDMDKIGSGAVACFYSETGDMASFKDFSSDENFLLTAM
;
A
#
# COMPACT_ATOMS: atom_id res chain seq x y z
N MET A 1 -39.86 -31.19 6.99
CA MET A 1 -39.24 -31.94 8.08
C MET A 1 -37.79 -32.33 7.81
N LYS A 2 -37.40 -32.66 6.57
CA LYS A 2 -36.00 -33.07 6.24
C LYS A 2 -34.93 -31.96 6.43
N LYS A 3 -35.26 -30.68 6.20
CA LYS A 3 -34.28 -29.56 6.37
C LYS A 3 -33.95 -29.21 7.83
N ARG A 4 -34.85 -29.51 8.77
CA ARG A 4 -34.62 -29.26 10.20
C ARG A 4 -33.80 -30.37 10.87
N LEU A 5 -33.82 -31.57 10.32
CA LEU A 5 -33.01 -32.69 10.81
C LEU A 5 -31.53 -32.54 10.39
N PHE A 6 -31.27 -31.92 9.24
CA PHE A 6 -29.90 -31.66 8.77
C PHE A 6 -29.20 -30.57 9.57
N ALA A 7 -29.93 -29.55 9.99
CA ALA A 7 -29.40 -28.46 10.83
C ALA A 7 -29.07 -28.94 12.26
N LEU A 8 -29.81 -29.92 12.78
CA LEU A 8 -29.55 -30.49 14.12
C LEU A 8 -28.32 -31.42 14.11
N LEU A 9 -28.07 -32.13 13.03
CA LEU A 9 -26.89 -32.99 12.87
C LEU A 9 -25.59 -32.18 12.71
N LEU A 10 -25.63 -31.00 12.07
CA LEU A 10 -24.47 -30.10 11.97
C LEU A 10 -24.14 -29.44 13.31
N ALA A 11 -25.13 -29.10 14.13
CA ALA A 11 -24.93 -28.51 15.45
C ALA A 11 -24.32 -29.50 16.46
N VAL A 12 -24.66 -30.77 16.36
CA VAL A 12 -24.08 -31.83 17.23
C VAL A 12 -22.66 -32.18 16.79
N GLY A 13 -22.30 -32.06 15.50
CA GLY A 13 -20.95 -32.27 14.99
C GLY A 13 -19.95 -31.22 15.49
N MET A 14 -20.35 -29.96 15.65
CA MET A 14 -19.47 -28.88 16.16
C MET A 14 -19.18 -28.96 17.65
N ILE A 15 -20.07 -29.55 18.44
CA ILE A 15 -19.90 -29.67 19.89
C ILE A 15 -18.91 -30.80 20.27
N LEU A 16 -18.70 -31.77 19.39
CA LEU A 16 -17.78 -32.91 19.62
C LEU A 16 -16.32 -32.60 19.24
N CYS A 17 -16.03 -31.55 18.49
CA CYS A 17 -14.65 -31.15 18.12
C CYS A 17 -13.94 -30.27 19.15
N LEU A 18 -14.65 -29.77 20.18
CA LEU A 18 -14.09 -28.90 21.22
C LEU A 18 -13.58 -29.63 22.48
N ALA A 19 -13.65 -30.96 22.52
CA ALA A 19 -13.29 -31.76 23.68
C ALA A 19 -11.95 -32.53 23.57
N ALA A 20 -11.12 -32.29 22.54
CA ALA A 20 -9.92 -33.09 22.29
C ALA A 20 -8.62 -32.26 22.17
N CYS A 21 -8.46 -31.20 22.98
CA CYS A 21 -7.14 -30.58 23.16
C CYS A 21 -7.02 -30.02 24.57
N GLY A 22 -6.65 -30.88 25.49
CA GLY A 22 -6.27 -30.52 26.85
C GLY A 22 -5.39 -31.57 27.45
N GLY A 23 -4.12 -31.24 27.72
CA GLY A 23 -3.35 -31.95 28.72
C GLY A 23 -1.93 -32.40 28.36
N GLY A 24 -0.96 -31.75 28.96
CA GLY A 24 0.15 -32.33 29.67
C GLY A 24 1.53 -32.20 29.02
N SER A 25 2.30 -31.24 29.33
CA SER A 25 3.31 -31.00 30.40
C SER A 25 4.57 -31.90 30.38
N ASN A 26 5.72 -31.18 30.38
CA ASN A 26 7.02 -31.48 31.02
C ASN A 26 8.01 -32.48 30.37
N ALA A 27 9.22 -32.09 30.14
CA ALA A 27 10.43 -31.93 30.92
C ALA A 27 11.65 -31.99 30.02
N ALA A 28 12.48 -31.01 29.99
CA ALA A 28 13.80 -30.84 30.61
C ALA A 28 14.90 -31.85 30.24
N SER A 29 16.06 -31.25 29.99
CA SER A 29 17.41 -31.74 30.25
C SER A 29 18.28 -31.93 29.00
N SER A 30 19.23 -31.19 28.80
CA SER A 30 20.59 -30.93 29.27
C SER A 30 21.63 -31.17 28.18
N ALA A 31 22.36 -30.12 27.95
CA ALA A 31 23.79 -29.94 27.87
C ALA A 31 24.67 -31.02 27.19
N SER A 32 25.47 -30.56 26.22
CA SER A 32 26.93 -30.76 26.32
C SER A 32 27.70 -29.88 25.35
N ALA A 33 28.73 -29.25 25.87
CA ALA A 33 29.71 -28.37 25.24
C ALA A 33 30.90 -29.18 24.70
N SER A 34 31.56 -28.60 23.69
CA SER A 34 33.03 -28.63 23.50
C SER A 34 33.35 -27.70 22.31
N LYS A 35 34.01 -26.56 22.49
CA LYS A 35 35.44 -26.25 22.53
C LYS A 35 36.23 -26.94 21.40
N ASP A 36 36.87 -26.25 20.51
CA ASP A 36 38.11 -25.43 20.57
C ASP A 36 38.53 -25.24 19.09
N SER A 37 39.10 -24.29 18.58
CA SER A 37 40.32 -23.49 18.70
C SER A 37 40.61 -22.80 17.37
N SER A 38 40.78 -21.50 17.43
CA SER A 38 41.88 -20.60 17.11
C SER A 38 42.71 -20.83 15.84
N GLN A 39 42.84 -19.80 14.99
CA GLN A 39 44.08 -18.98 14.75
C GLN A 39 43.86 -18.15 13.47
N SER A 40 43.80 -16.87 13.61
CA SER A 40 44.78 -15.81 13.41
C SER A 40 45.75 -16.00 12.24
N ALA A 41 45.65 -15.14 11.24
CA ALA A 41 46.79 -14.59 10.54
C ALA A 41 46.46 -13.27 9.81
N ALA A 42 47.36 -12.34 10.01
CA ALA A 42 47.33 -10.91 9.73
C ALA A 42 47.41 -10.55 8.24
N ALA A 43 47.02 -9.29 8.00
CA ALA A 43 47.22 -8.50 6.78
C ALA A 43 48.70 -8.36 6.36
N PRO A 44 48.98 -7.91 5.13
CA PRO A 44 49.71 -6.64 5.07
C PRO A 44 49.12 -5.61 4.09
N THR A 45 49.21 -4.40 4.58
CA THR A 45 49.15 -3.10 3.93
C THR A 45 50.07 -3.00 2.73
N ALA A 46 49.64 -2.39 1.63
CA ALA A 46 50.52 -1.73 0.69
C ALA A 46 49.83 -0.49 0.09
N ALA A 47 50.68 0.56 0.03
CA ALA A 47 50.37 1.96 -0.13
C ALA A 47 49.96 2.37 -1.56
N ALA A 48 49.41 3.56 -1.60
CA ALA A 48 49.04 4.38 -2.74
C ALA A 48 50.19 4.70 -3.70
N GLU A 49 49.83 4.80 -4.99
CA GLU A 49 50.57 5.67 -5.92
C GLU A 49 49.53 6.36 -6.85
N GLU A 50 49.47 7.66 -6.71
CA GLU A 50 48.79 8.58 -7.62
C GLU A 50 49.56 8.70 -8.93
N THR A 51 48.89 8.67 -10.06
CA THR A 51 49.38 9.33 -11.29
C THR A 51 48.19 9.82 -12.15
N PRO A 52 48.34 10.93 -12.90
CA PRO A 52 47.28 11.85 -13.19
C PRO A 52 46.55 11.62 -14.50
N ALA A 53 45.37 12.27 -14.57
CA ALA A 53 44.42 12.34 -15.66
C ALA A 53 45.06 12.66 -17.03
N LYS A 54 44.58 11.94 -18.04
CA LYS A 54 44.55 12.41 -19.44
C LYS A 54 43.09 12.48 -19.85
N GLU A 55 42.65 13.70 -20.15
CA GLU A 55 41.48 13.98 -20.96
C GLU A 55 41.67 13.32 -22.33
N ASP A 56 40.75 12.46 -22.69
CA ASP A 56 40.52 12.07 -24.07
C ASP A 56 39.03 12.18 -24.38
N SER A 57 38.74 13.20 -25.17
CA SER A 57 37.43 13.53 -25.71
C SER A 57 37.08 12.47 -26.74
N ALA A 58 36.18 11.53 -26.37
CA ALA A 58 35.50 10.68 -27.34
C ALA A 58 34.07 11.14 -27.44
N ALA A 59 33.71 11.60 -28.64
CA ALA A 59 32.33 11.94 -29.03
C ALA A 59 31.43 10.70 -28.83
N GLU A 60 30.39 10.85 -28.01
CA GLU A 60 29.25 9.94 -27.98
C GLU A 60 28.53 10.01 -29.35
N PRO A 61 28.19 8.86 -29.94
CA PRO A 61 27.23 8.88 -31.06
C PRO A 61 25.85 9.22 -30.50
N GLU A 62 25.31 10.34 -30.89
CA GLU A 62 23.89 10.63 -30.71
C GLU A 62 23.07 9.50 -31.39
N ALA A 63 22.64 8.54 -30.57
CA ALA A 63 21.56 7.65 -30.91
C ALA A 63 20.29 8.49 -30.88
N SER A 64 19.84 8.91 -32.06
CA SER A 64 18.50 9.42 -32.28
C SER A 64 17.53 8.30 -31.84
N ALA A 65 17.06 8.39 -30.62
CA ALA A 65 15.89 7.65 -30.17
C ALA A 65 14.73 8.19 -31.02
N GLN A 66 14.28 7.41 -31.99
CA GLN A 66 12.98 7.63 -32.63
C GLN A 66 11.98 7.36 -31.50
N GLU A 67 11.27 8.41 -31.06
CA GLU A 67 10.07 8.25 -30.27
C GLU A 67 9.15 7.26 -30.98
N PRO A 68 8.60 6.24 -30.27
CA PRO A 68 7.65 5.34 -30.91
C PRO A 68 6.45 6.16 -31.35
N VAL A 69 6.20 6.14 -32.67
CA VAL A 69 5.04 6.79 -33.28
C VAL A 69 3.83 5.99 -32.78
N ALA A 70 3.12 6.53 -31.80
CA ALA A 70 1.85 5.97 -31.37
C ALA A 70 0.93 5.81 -32.59
N ALA A 71 0.38 4.62 -32.79
CA ALA A 71 -0.60 4.36 -33.82
C ALA A 71 -1.81 5.30 -33.64
N GLU A 72 -2.37 5.87 -34.69
CA GLU A 72 -3.62 6.61 -34.58
C GLU A 72 -4.72 5.63 -34.14
N VAL A 73 -5.15 5.77 -32.88
CA VAL A 73 -6.27 5.01 -32.34
C VAL A 73 -7.56 5.74 -32.65
N PRO A 74 -8.54 5.11 -33.32
CA PRO A 74 -9.79 5.78 -33.67
C PRO A 74 -10.57 6.18 -32.40
N ASP A 75 -11.22 7.35 -32.47
CA ASP A 75 -12.07 7.83 -31.38
C ASP A 75 -13.21 6.85 -31.10
N THR A 76 -13.45 6.59 -29.83
CA THR A 76 -14.57 5.78 -29.39
C THR A 76 -15.89 6.50 -29.67
N VAL A 77 -16.80 5.85 -30.40
CA VAL A 77 -18.13 6.40 -30.68
C VAL A 77 -19.06 6.13 -29.50
N LEU A 78 -19.56 7.19 -28.89
CA LEU A 78 -20.51 7.13 -27.79
C LEU A 78 -21.93 7.45 -28.25
N PRO A 79 -22.97 6.89 -27.60
CA PRO A 79 -22.92 5.92 -26.50
C PRO A 79 -22.57 4.49 -26.97
N LEU A 80 -22.06 3.67 -26.05
CA LEU A 80 -21.70 2.27 -26.29
C LEU A 80 -22.93 1.34 -26.18
N SER A 81 -23.94 1.73 -25.40
CA SER A 81 -25.18 0.99 -25.16
C SER A 81 -26.39 1.90 -25.24
N ASP A 82 -27.55 1.33 -25.49
CA ASP A 82 -28.85 2.02 -25.49
C ASP A 82 -29.51 2.12 -24.08
N GLY A 83 -28.77 1.72 -23.05
CA GLY A 83 -29.24 1.71 -21.66
C GLY A 83 -29.98 0.44 -21.25
N SER A 84 -30.03 -0.58 -22.11
CA SER A 84 -30.67 -1.87 -21.80
C SER A 84 -29.82 -2.78 -20.93
N GLU A 85 -28.48 -2.56 -20.88
CA GLU A 85 -27.53 -3.38 -20.17
C GLU A 85 -27.14 -2.77 -18.84
N THR A 86 -26.99 -3.62 -17.84
CA THR A 86 -26.52 -3.26 -16.50
C THR A 86 -25.41 -4.19 -16.09
N PHE A 87 -24.27 -3.65 -15.68
CA PHE A 87 -23.15 -4.42 -15.17
C PHE A 87 -23.06 -4.28 -13.65
N GLU A 88 -22.84 -5.40 -12.98
CA GLU A 88 -22.56 -5.44 -11.55
C GLU A 88 -21.07 -5.17 -11.29
N VAL A 89 -20.80 -4.14 -10.50
CA VAL A 89 -19.44 -3.70 -10.17
C VAL A 89 -19.19 -3.87 -8.67
N TRP A 90 -18.31 -4.80 -8.31
CA TRP A 90 -17.86 -5.00 -6.95
C TRP A 90 -16.66 -4.09 -6.67
N MET A 91 -16.91 -3.03 -5.90
CA MET A 91 -15.93 -1.96 -5.66
C MET A 91 -16.13 -1.31 -4.29
N GLY A 92 -15.04 -1.07 -3.58
CA GLY A 92 -15.07 -0.33 -2.32
C GLY A 92 -15.30 1.18 -2.52
N ILE A 93 -15.84 1.82 -1.49
CA ILE A 93 -15.85 3.28 -1.39
C ILE A 93 -14.62 3.66 -0.57
N SER A 94 -13.86 4.66 -1.01
CA SER A 94 -12.71 5.12 -0.23
C SER A 94 -13.16 5.62 1.14
N PRO A 95 -12.37 5.42 2.22
CA PRO A 95 -12.74 5.87 3.56
C PRO A 95 -13.08 7.37 3.63
N ALA A 96 -12.36 8.20 2.89
CA ALA A 96 -12.64 9.63 2.79
C ALA A 96 -14.04 9.91 2.18
N ALA A 97 -14.38 9.18 1.10
CA ALA A 97 -15.68 9.34 0.42
C ALA A 97 -16.86 8.82 1.23
N MET A 98 -16.66 7.82 2.12
CA MET A 98 -17.72 7.28 2.99
C MET A 98 -18.35 8.34 3.91
N ASN A 99 -17.67 9.44 4.16
CA ASN A 99 -18.22 10.56 4.93
C ASN A 99 -19.27 11.37 4.15
N TYR A 100 -19.31 11.23 2.83
CA TYR A 100 -20.14 12.06 1.95
C TYR A 100 -21.14 11.27 1.12
N ILE A 101 -20.82 10.02 0.78
CA ILE A 101 -21.69 9.15 -0.05
C ILE A 101 -21.81 7.77 0.58
N THR A 102 -22.95 7.13 0.34
CA THR A 102 -23.20 5.74 0.74
C THR A 102 -23.14 4.77 -0.43
N SER A 103 -23.14 5.28 -1.66
CA SER A 103 -23.00 4.50 -2.88
C SER A 103 -22.22 5.28 -3.93
N LEU A 104 -21.42 4.58 -4.71
CA LEU A 104 -20.76 5.16 -5.90
C LEU A 104 -21.78 5.54 -6.99
N ALA A 105 -23.00 5.01 -6.94
CA ALA A 105 -24.10 5.47 -7.80
C ALA A 105 -24.46 6.95 -7.56
N ASP A 106 -24.17 7.48 -6.36
CA ASP A 106 -24.39 8.89 -6.02
C ASP A 106 -23.23 9.80 -6.45
N ASN A 107 -22.11 9.21 -6.89
CA ASN A 107 -20.94 9.95 -7.34
C ASN A 107 -21.15 10.54 -8.73
N ALA A 108 -20.94 11.84 -8.87
CA ALA A 108 -21.16 12.59 -10.12
C ALA A 108 -20.34 12.06 -11.31
N THR A 109 -19.12 11.55 -11.05
CA THR A 109 -18.26 10.98 -12.10
C THR A 109 -18.89 9.71 -12.69
N TYR A 110 -19.35 8.79 -11.84
CA TYR A 110 -20.02 7.57 -12.33
C TYR A 110 -21.35 7.87 -13.01
N GLN A 111 -22.11 8.83 -12.52
CA GLN A 111 -23.34 9.29 -13.19
C GLN A 111 -23.05 9.84 -14.59
N GLU A 112 -21.99 10.64 -14.74
CA GLU A 112 -21.61 11.16 -16.06
C GLU A 112 -21.07 10.05 -16.98
N ILE A 113 -20.32 9.08 -16.44
CA ILE A 113 -19.86 7.90 -17.20
C ILE A 113 -21.07 7.12 -17.72
N MET A 114 -22.01 6.74 -16.88
CA MET A 114 -23.24 6.02 -17.27
C MET A 114 -24.01 6.79 -18.36
N LYS A 115 -24.19 8.09 -18.16
CA LYS A 115 -24.90 8.96 -19.11
C LYS A 115 -24.19 9.04 -20.47
N ARG A 116 -22.85 9.17 -20.48
CA ARG A 116 -22.10 9.28 -21.74
C ARG A 116 -21.98 7.98 -22.48
N THR A 117 -21.78 6.89 -21.76
CA THR A 117 -21.58 5.55 -22.34
C THR A 117 -22.90 4.87 -22.68
N GLY A 118 -24.01 5.26 -22.04
CA GLY A 118 -25.29 4.53 -22.12
C GLY A 118 -25.28 3.20 -21.37
N VAL A 119 -24.21 2.90 -20.60
CA VAL A 119 -24.07 1.66 -19.80
C VAL A 119 -24.55 1.92 -18.38
N ASN A 120 -25.43 1.09 -17.85
CA ASN A 120 -25.82 1.16 -16.44
C ASN A 120 -24.85 0.38 -15.57
N LEU A 121 -24.50 0.94 -14.39
CA LEU A 121 -23.66 0.29 -13.39
C LEU A 121 -24.46 0.08 -12.10
N SER A 122 -24.43 -1.13 -11.59
CA SER A 122 -24.99 -1.52 -10.28
C SER A 122 -23.79 -1.82 -9.35
N PHE A 123 -23.67 -1.07 -8.26
CA PHE A 123 -22.52 -1.20 -7.37
C PHE A 123 -22.81 -2.09 -6.18
N ILE A 124 -21.92 -3.04 -5.94
CA ILE A 124 -21.86 -3.86 -4.74
C ILE A 124 -20.63 -3.40 -3.96
N HIS A 125 -20.84 -2.80 -2.77
CA HIS A 125 -19.73 -2.23 -2.00
C HIS A 125 -19.23 -3.20 -0.94
N PHE A 126 -17.92 -3.36 -0.87
CA PHE A 126 -17.25 -4.03 0.24
C PHE A 126 -16.70 -2.99 1.23
N HIS A 127 -16.58 -3.39 2.48
CA HIS A 127 -15.85 -2.62 3.46
C HIS A 127 -14.36 -2.93 3.31
N PRO A 128 -13.46 -1.92 3.27
CA PRO A 128 -12.02 -2.13 3.06
C PRO A 128 -11.41 -3.20 3.98
N ASP A 129 -11.81 -3.24 5.26
CA ASP A 129 -11.29 -4.20 6.24
C ASP A 129 -11.69 -5.66 5.97
N THR A 130 -12.70 -5.89 5.15
CA THR A 130 -13.25 -7.23 4.88
C THR A 130 -13.19 -7.60 3.41
N GLN A 131 -12.45 -6.83 2.60
CA GLN A 131 -12.33 -7.05 1.16
C GLN A 131 -11.89 -8.48 0.83
N THR A 132 -10.79 -8.94 1.44
CA THR A 132 -10.23 -10.27 1.19
C THR A 132 -11.20 -11.38 1.59
N GLU A 133 -11.88 -11.24 2.74
CA GLU A 133 -12.87 -12.24 3.18
C GLU A 133 -14.06 -12.31 2.22
N GLN A 134 -14.58 -11.15 1.82
CA GLN A 134 -15.71 -11.08 0.89
C GLN A 134 -15.34 -11.62 -0.50
N PHE A 135 -14.13 -11.30 -0.99
CA PHE A 135 -13.62 -11.86 -2.24
C PHE A 135 -13.51 -13.39 -2.17
N ASN A 136 -12.97 -13.93 -1.09
CA ASN A 136 -12.91 -15.39 -0.90
C ASN A 136 -14.31 -16.05 -0.87
N LEU A 137 -15.33 -15.35 -0.32
CA LEU A 137 -16.71 -15.83 -0.35
C LEU A 137 -17.28 -15.82 -1.77
N ILE A 138 -17.01 -14.78 -2.56
CA ILE A 138 -17.39 -14.70 -3.98
C ILE A 138 -16.74 -15.87 -4.74
N CYS A 139 -15.43 -16.10 -4.57
CA CYS A 139 -14.75 -17.22 -5.20
C CYS A 139 -15.33 -18.57 -4.79
N ALA A 140 -15.69 -18.74 -3.52
CA ALA A 140 -16.30 -19.99 -3.03
C ALA A 140 -17.74 -20.21 -3.52
N SER A 141 -18.49 -19.14 -3.81
CA SER A 141 -19.86 -19.23 -4.33
C SER A 141 -19.89 -19.53 -5.82
N GLY A 142 -18.90 -19.08 -6.57
CA GLY A 142 -18.86 -19.10 -8.03
C GLY A 142 -19.85 -18.13 -8.68
N ASP A 143 -20.41 -17.19 -7.91
CA ASP A 143 -21.33 -16.15 -8.39
C ASP A 143 -20.56 -14.83 -8.46
N TYR A 144 -19.99 -14.57 -9.62
CA TYR A 144 -19.07 -13.46 -9.85
C TYR A 144 -19.81 -12.23 -10.37
N PRO A 145 -19.60 -11.02 -9.80
CA PRO A 145 -19.97 -9.78 -10.44
C PRO A 145 -19.25 -9.60 -11.79
N ASP A 146 -19.82 -8.81 -12.70
CA ASP A 146 -19.22 -8.57 -14.02
C ASP A 146 -17.85 -7.90 -13.93
N VAL A 147 -17.65 -7.03 -12.93
CA VAL A 147 -16.37 -6.34 -12.68
C VAL A 147 -16.04 -6.39 -11.19
N MET A 148 -14.80 -6.78 -10.87
CA MET A 148 -14.26 -6.77 -9.51
C MET A 148 -13.02 -5.87 -9.43
N ASN A 149 -13.01 -4.94 -8.49
CA ASN A 149 -11.92 -3.98 -8.33
C ASN A 149 -10.88 -4.43 -7.30
N GLY A 150 -9.60 -4.39 -7.69
CA GLY A 150 -8.46 -4.55 -6.77
C GLY A 150 -8.25 -5.98 -6.24
N VAL A 151 -8.64 -7.02 -6.98
CA VAL A 151 -8.60 -8.41 -6.50
C VAL A 151 -7.61 -9.34 -7.21
N VAL A 152 -7.06 -8.93 -8.34
CA VAL A 152 -6.19 -9.79 -9.15
C VAL A 152 -5.01 -10.34 -8.32
N ASN A 153 -4.38 -9.48 -7.53
CA ASN A 153 -3.25 -9.85 -6.66
C ASN A 153 -3.67 -10.57 -5.36
N GLN A 154 -4.98 -10.70 -5.10
CA GLN A 154 -5.49 -11.36 -3.89
C GLN A 154 -5.87 -12.82 -4.14
N TYR A 155 -5.94 -13.26 -5.41
CA TYR A 155 -6.30 -14.62 -5.73
C TYR A 155 -5.19 -15.61 -5.33
N SER A 156 -5.57 -16.66 -4.60
CA SER A 156 -4.61 -17.68 -4.17
C SER A 156 -4.05 -18.44 -5.38
N GLY A 157 -2.76 -18.32 -5.61
CA GLY A 157 -2.08 -18.88 -6.78
C GLY A 157 -1.83 -17.89 -7.91
N GLY A 158 -2.24 -16.61 -7.71
CA GLY A 158 -1.96 -15.52 -8.66
C GLY A 158 -2.95 -15.39 -9.81
N ALA A 159 -2.67 -14.45 -10.69
CA ALA A 159 -3.55 -14.09 -11.81
C ALA A 159 -3.77 -15.23 -12.80
N ASP A 160 -2.70 -15.94 -13.21
CA ASP A 160 -2.78 -17.10 -14.13
C ASP A 160 -3.68 -18.19 -13.58
N LYS A 161 -3.55 -18.50 -12.28
CA LYS A 161 -4.42 -19.50 -11.64
C LYS A 161 -5.87 -19.03 -11.59
N GLY A 162 -6.11 -17.73 -11.35
CA GLY A 162 -7.45 -17.15 -11.39
C GLY A 162 -8.11 -17.24 -12.78
N ILE A 163 -7.32 -17.10 -13.85
CA ILE A 163 -7.78 -17.31 -15.23
C ILE A 163 -8.06 -18.78 -15.49
N GLU A 164 -7.16 -19.68 -15.10
CA GLU A 164 -7.34 -21.14 -15.25
C GLU A 164 -8.63 -21.62 -14.53
N ASP A 165 -8.89 -21.10 -13.33
CA ASP A 165 -10.07 -21.44 -12.53
C ASP A 165 -11.37 -20.74 -13.00
N GLY A 166 -11.28 -19.84 -13.99
CA GLY A 166 -12.41 -19.12 -14.55
C GLY A 166 -12.96 -18.00 -13.66
N VAL A 167 -12.15 -17.51 -12.71
CA VAL A 167 -12.48 -16.34 -11.86
C VAL A 167 -12.19 -15.04 -12.59
N PHE A 168 -11.13 -15.01 -13.37
CA PHE A 168 -10.74 -13.89 -14.23
C PHE A 168 -10.79 -14.30 -15.70
N ILE A 169 -10.91 -13.30 -16.57
CA ILE A 169 -10.84 -13.47 -18.02
C ILE A 169 -9.47 -12.98 -18.47
N ASP A 170 -8.81 -13.72 -19.37
CA ASP A 170 -7.69 -13.15 -20.12
C ASP A 170 -8.22 -12.12 -21.09
N LEU A 171 -7.85 -10.87 -20.88
CA LEU A 171 -8.30 -9.74 -21.66
C LEU A 171 -7.44 -9.51 -22.92
N LEU A 172 -6.24 -10.09 -23.01
CA LEU A 172 -5.25 -9.74 -24.04
C LEU A 172 -5.81 -9.81 -25.45
N ASP A 173 -6.55 -10.90 -25.76
CA ASP A 173 -7.12 -11.11 -27.10
C ASP A 173 -8.24 -10.09 -27.44
N TYR A 174 -8.78 -9.38 -26.44
CA TYR A 174 -9.86 -8.41 -26.60
C TYR A 174 -9.38 -6.98 -26.63
N LEU A 175 -8.18 -6.69 -26.09
CA LEU A 175 -7.73 -5.30 -25.87
C LEU A 175 -7.57 -4.52 -27.17
N GLU A 176 -7.02 -5.12 -28.23
CA GLU A 176 -6.78 -4.44 -29.49
C GLU A 176 -8.09 -3.97 -30.15
N GLU A 177 -9.13 -4.80 -30.08
CA GLU A 177 -10.44 -4.50 -30.71
C GLU A 177 -11.32 -3.63 -29.80
N TYR A 178 -11.41 -3.92 -28.52
CA TYR A 178 -12.39 -3.31 -27.61
C TYR A 178 -11.84 -2.23 -26.69
N ALA A 179 -10.51 -2.19 -26.47
CA ALA A 179 -9.85 -1.18 -25.67
C ALA A 179 -8.56 -0.66 -26.32
N PRO A 180 -8.64 -0.18 -27.60
CA PRO A 180 -7.46 0.12 -28.41
C PRO A 180 -6.58 1.22 -27.81
N HIS A 181 -7.14 2.19 -27.09
CA HIS A 181 -6.35 3.21 -26.40
C HIS A 181 -5.50 2.61 -25.28
N TYR A 182 -6.08 1.72 -24.46
CA TYR A 182 -5.33 1.03 -23.41
C TYR A 182 -4.27 0.11 -24.01
N TYR A 183 -4.63 -0.68 -25.02
CA TYR A 183 -3.71 -1.56 -25.73
C TYR A 183 -2.52 -0.80 -26.32
N ASN A 184 -2.78 0.35 -26.96
CA ASN A 184 -1.72 1.18 -27.50
C ASN A 184 -0.75 1.67 -26.42
N ILE A 185 -1.26 2.06 -25.23
CA ILE A 185 -0.42 2.52 -24.12
C ILE A 185 0.49 1.37 -23.64
N ILE A 186 -0.05 0.21 -23.34
CA ILE A 186 0.73 -0.90 -22.78
C ILE A 186 1.64 -1.56 -23.82
N SER A 187 1.29 -1.57 -25.09
CA SER A 187 2.08 -2.22 -26.16
C SER A 187 3.23 -1.37 -26.71
N THR A 188 3.25 -0.06 -26.45
CA THR A 188 4.32 0.83 -26.91
C THR A 188 5.53 0.87 -25.98
N ASP A 189 5.38 0.43 -24.73
CA ASP A 189 6.44 0.38 -23.73
C ASP A 189 6.65 -1.08 -23.31
N PRO A 190 7.81 -1.71 -23.63
CA PRO A 190 8.08 -3.09 -23.30
C PRO A 190 8.11 -3.38 -21.80
N ASP A 191 8.61 -2.44 -20.98
CA ASP A 191 8.69 -2.60 -19.53
C ASP A 191 7.28 -2.55 -18.94
N LEU A 192 6.45 -1.63 -19.40
CA LEU A 192 5.05 -1.55 -19.01
C LEU A 192 4.26 -2.78 -19.47
N TYR A 193 4.54 -3.30 -20.66
CA TYR A 193 3.89 -4.52 -21.14
C TYR A 193 4.23 -5.72 -20.25
N GLU A 194 5.49 -5.85 -19.83
CA GLU A 194 5.93 -6.87 -18.89
C GLU A 194 5.23 -6.70 -17.52
N ASP A 195 5.10 -5.47 -17.03
CA ASP A 195 4.46 -5.16 -15.74
C ASP A 195 2.96 -5.51 -15.69
N VAL A 196 2.24 -5.40 -16.81
CA VAL A 196 0.79 -5.67 -16.86
C VAL A 196 0.43 -7.08 -17.32
N THR A 197 1.41 -7.84 -17.81
CA THR A 197 1.20 -9.23 -18.21
C THR A 197 1.59 -10.20 -17.10
N THR A 198 0.90 -11.32 -17.04
CA THR A 198 1.25 -12.43 -16.13
C THR A 198 2.47 -13.20 -16.67
N PRO A 199 3.12 -14.05 -15.85
CA PRO A 199 4.18 -14.93 -16.33
C PRO A 199 3.81 -15.82 -17.52
N GLU A 200 2.55 -16.20 -17.67
CA GLU A 200 2.03 -16.96 -18.80
C GLU A 200 1.67 -16.06 -20.01
N GLY A 201 1.80 -14.74 -19.86
CA GLY A 201 1.58 -13.73 -20.91
C GLY A 201 0.13 -13.25 -21.05
N ALA A 202 -0.72 -13.51 -20.08
CA ALA A 202 -2.12 -13.05 -20.04
C ALA A 202 -2.26 -11.65 -19.42
N VAL A 203 -3.38 -10.96 -19.66
CA VAL A 203 -3.76 -9.70 -18.99
C VAL A 203 -5.04 -9.92 -18.22
N ALA A 204 -4.93 -10.00 -16.88
CA ALA A 204 -6.04 -10.35 -15.99
C ALA A 204 -6.92 -9.15 -15.58
N GLY A 205 -6.60 -7.94 -16.01
CA GLY A 205 -7.36 -6.74 -15.64
C GLY A 205 -6.85 -5.46 -16.29
N PHE A 206 -7.61 -4.39 -16.11
CA PHE A 206 -7.17 -3.04 -16.47
C PHE A 206 -6.39 -2.43 -15.30
N TYR A 207 -5.11 -2.22 -15.49
CA TYR A 207 -4.23 -1.61 -14.49
C TYR A 207 -4.16 -0.09 -14.70
N SER A 208 -3.97 0.65 -13.61
CA SER A 208 -3.72 2.09 -13.70
C SER A 208 -2.32 2.34 -14.24
N VAL A 209 -2.26 3.04 -15.37
CA VAL A 209 -1.00 3.41 -16.04
C VAL A 209 -0.78 4.91 -15.90
N TYR A 210 0.42 5.30 -15.50
CA TYR A 210 0.82 6.70 -15.34
C TYR A 210 1.87 7.04 -16.39
N ALA A 211 1.68 8.15 -17.11
CA ALA A 211 2.58 8.59 -18.19
C ALA A 211 3.99 8.97 -17.71
N GLU A 212 4.13 9.30 -16.43
CA GLU A 212 5.41 9.60 -15.79
C GLU A 212 5.47 8.84 -14.45
N PRO A 213 6.68 8.58 -13.91
CA PRO A 213 6.80 8.05 -12.56
C PRO A 213 5.93 8.87 -11.63
N ARG A 214 4.99 8.21 -10.98
CA ARG A 214 4.12 8.88 -10.01
C ARG A 214 5.02 9.58 -9.00
N LEU A 215 5.01 10.90 -9.00
CA LEU A 215 5.68 11.66 -7.95
C LEU A 215 5.14 11.14 -6.63
N ASN A 216 6.01 11.02 -5.63
CA ASN A 216 5.60 10.60 -4.30
C ASN A 216 4.50 11.55 -3.82
N ASP A 217 3.26 11.11 -3.97
CA ASP A 217 2.07 11.82 -3.50
C ASP A 217 1.69 11.43 -2.07
N MET A 218 2.41 10.46 -1.50
CA MET A 218 2.25 9.97 -0.14
C MET A 218 3.51 10.21 0.68
N GLY A 219 3.33 10.62 1.92
CA GLY A 219 4.43 10.83 2.84
C GLY A 219 3.97 11.29 4.22
N TYR A 220 4.92 11.47 5.11
CA TYR A 220 4.61 12.07 6.40
C TYR A 220 4.29 13.55 6.24
N VAL A 221 3.20 13.96 6.86
CA VAL A 221 2.77 15.35 6.97
C VAL A 221 2.82 15.78 8.43
N ILE A 222 3.03 17.08 8.65
CA ILE A 222 3.18 17.65 9.99
C ILE A 222 2.47 19.03 10.05
N ARG A 223 2.06 19.45 11.23
CA ARG A 223 1.43 20.74 11.50
C ARG A 223 2.42 21.89 11.23
N GLN A 224 2.31 22.54 10.06
CA GLN A 224 3.13 23.70 9.68
C GLN A 224 2.85 24.90 10.56
N ASP A 225 1.58 25.17 10.84
CA ASP A 225 1.17 26.26 11.71
C ASP A 225 1.77 26.17 13.12
N TRP A 226 1.97 24.98 13.64
CA TRP A 226 2.61 24.77 14.94
C TRP A 226 4.13 24.93 14.87
N LEU A 227 4.75 24.54 13.76
CA LEU A 227 6.18 24.82 13.52
C LEU A 227 6.41 26.35 13.51
N ASP A 228 5.55 27.08 12.78
CA ASP A 228 5.64 28.53 12.67
C ASP A 228 5.44 29.23 14.03
N ASP A 229 4.41 28.83 14.77
CA ASP A 229 4.09 29.39 16.10
C ASP A 229 5.22 29.17 17.12
N LEU A 230 5.88 28.03 17.07
CA LEU A 230 6.97 27.68 17.97
C LEU A 230 8.35 28.10 17.41
N SER A 231 8.38 28.69 16.22
CA SER A 231 9.62 29.07 15.52
C SER A 231 10.57 27.89 15.33
N LEU A 232 10.00 26.71 15.00
CA LEU A 232 10.72 25.48 14.71
C LEU A 232 10.88 25.30 13.20
N GLU A 233 12.01 24.75 12.80
CA GLU A 233 12.23 24.34 11.42
C GLU A 233 11.58 22.97 11.17
N LYS A 234 11.20 22.71 9.90
CA LYS A 234 10.74 21.40 9.47
C LYS A 234 11.84 20.36 9.69
N PRO A 235 11.55 19.24 10.39
CA PRO A 235 12.57 18.23 10.72
C PRO A 235 13.11 17.52 9.48
N LYS A 236 14.40 17.23 9.45
CA LYS A 236 15.12 16.53 8.38
C LYS A 236 15.82 15.26 8.87
N THR A 237 15.85 15.05 10.17
CA THR A 237 16.47 13.88 10.81
C THR A 237 15.53 13.34 11.88
N MET A 238 15.77 12.10 12.31
CA MET A 238 14.99 11.47 13.39
C MET A 238 15.12 12.26 14.71
N ASP A 239 16.33 12.74 15.04
CA ASP A 239 16.54 13.56 16.25
C ASP A 239 15.75 14.87 16.19
N GLN A 240 15.75 15.56 15.05
CA GLN A 240 14.98 16.78 14.87
C GLN A 240 13.46 16.50 14.95
N LEU A 241 13.00 15.38 14.40
CA LEU A 241 11.60 14.98 14.52
C LEU A 241 11.20 14.71 15.96
N HIS A 242 12.07 14.04 16.72
CA HIS A 242 11.88 13.83 18.16
C HIS A 242 11.71 15.15 18.92
N ASP A 243 12.60 16.10 18.66
CA ASP A 243 12.57 17.43 19.33
C ASP A 243 11.29 18.20 18.97
N VAL A 244 10.88 18.17 17.70
CA VAL A 244 9.64 18.80 17.23
C VAL A 244 8.40 18.17 17.88
N LEU A 245 8.32 16.83 17.89
CA LEU A 245 7.20 16.11 18.51
C LEU A 245 7.13 16.37 20.02
N SER A 246 8.29 16.42 20.69
CA SER A 246 8.37 16.79 22.11
C SER A 246 7.88 18.21 22.36
N ALA A 247 8.28 19.17 21.53
CA ALA A 247 7.81 20.55 21.62
C ALA A 247 6.29 20.66 21.36
N PHE A 248 5.75 19.91 20.41
CA PHE A 248 4.31 19.86 20.14
C PHE A 248 3.54 19.29 21.32
N LYS A 249 4.03 18.22 21.92
CA LYS A 249 3.44 17.62 23.14
C LYS A 249 3.41 18.62 24.28
N GLU A 250 4.51 19.31 24.54
CA GLU A 250 4.64 20.23 25.66
C GLU A 250 3.85 21.55 25.48
N ASN A 251 3.80 22.08 24.26
CA ASN A 251 3.31 23.45 24.01
C ASN A 251 1.98 23.51 23.27
N LYS A 252 1.58 22.44 22.56
CA LYS A 252 0.37 22.38 21.74
C LYS A 252 -0.64 21.32 22.19
N GLY A 253 -0.25 20.46 23.12
CA GLY A 253 -1.12 19.39 23.64
C GLY A 253 -1.29 18.21 22.71
N ALA A 254 -0.31 17.94 21.84
CA ALA A 254 -0.26 16.77 21.00
C ALA A 254 -0.03 15.51 21.86
N THR A 255 -1.10 14.93 22.37
CA THR A 255 -1.04 13.81 23.32
C THR A 255 -0.55 12.52 22.68
N ASP A 256 -0.78 12.40 21.36
CA ASP A 256 -0.51 11.22 20.56
C ASP A 256 0.48 11.52 19.39
N GLY A 257 1.09 12.69 19.36
CA GLY A 257 2.11 13.25 18.50
C GLY A 257 2.22 12.70 17.09
N LEU A 258 2.90 11.55 16.98
CA LEU A 258 3.15 10.81 15.74
C LEU A 258 2.22 9.61 15.63
N PHE A 259 1.54 9.49 14.51
CA PHE A 259 0.85 8.27 14.16
C PHE A 259 1.67 7.41 13.20
N ILE A 260 1.84 6.15 13.55
CA ILE A 260 2.43 5.08 12.73
C ILE A 260 1.39 3.97 12.61
N PRO A 261 0.99 3.51 11.42
CA PRO A 261 0.04 2.41 11.29
C PRO A 261 0.63 1.08 11.76
N ALA A 262 -0.20 0.19 12.31
CA ALA A 262 0.24 -1.11 12.81
C ALA A 262 0.66 -2.09 11.71
N THR A 263 0.02 -1.98 10.55
CA THR A 263 0.38 -2.74 9.34
C THR A 263 1.20 -1.85 8.44
N GLY A 264 2.26 -2.37 7.83
CA GLY A 264 3.18 -1.56 7.05
C GLY A 264 4.09 -0.63 7.88
N VAL A 265 4.02 -0.70 9.22
CA VAL A 265 4.93 0.01 10.14
C VAL A 265 6.37 -0.12 9.73
N SER A 266 6.61 -1.22 9.17
CA SER A 266 7.90 -1.67 8.80
C SER A 266 8.62 -0.76 7.82
N ASP A 267 7.94 -0.02 6.98
CA ASP A 267 8.59 0.79 5.94
C ASP A 267 8.81 2.25 6.36
N TYR A 268 8.03 2.72 7.33
CA TYR A 268 8.13 4.11 7.76
C TYR A 268 9.37 4.33 8.62
N PHE A 269 10.21 5.25 8.20
CA PHE A 269 11.47 5.63 8.86
C PHE A 269 12.59 4.57 8.86
N THR A 270 12.39 3.34 8.43
CA THR A 270 13.46 2.33 8.35
C THR A 270 14.62 2.79 7.46
N SER A 271 14.30 3.53 6.38
CA SER A 271 15.32 4.10 5.49
C SER A 271 16.26 5.09 6.18
N ALA A 272 15.83 5.76 7.25
CA ALA A 272 16.70 6.64 8.05
C ALA A 272 17.79 5.86 8.80
N TYR A 273 17.62 4.55 8.91
CA TYR A 273 18.59 3.62 9.52
C TYR A 273 19.31 2.75 8.48
N GLY A 274 19.15 3.09 7.19
CA GLY A 274 19.83 2.42 6.08
C GLY A 274 19.30 1.03 5.77
N VAL A 275 18.06 0.71 6.15
CA VAL A 275 17.45 -0.59 5.96
C VAL A 275 16.02 -0.46 5.41
N ALA A 276 15.50 -1.55 4.84
CA ALA A 276 14.08 -1.70 4.56
C ALA A 276 13.44 -2.68 5.56
N SER A 277 12.11 -2.76 5.56
CA SER A 277 11.34 -3.64 6.45
C SER A 277 11.31 -5.10 6.03
N GLY A 278 11.58 -5.37 4.76
CA GLY A 278 11.58 -6.69 4.16
C GLY A 278 12.87 -7.00 3.44
N MET A 279 12.77 -7.73 2.35
CA MET A 279 13.89 -7.94 1.43
C MET A 279 14.14 -6.70 0.58
N TYR A 280 15.40 -6.33 0.43
CA TYR A 280 15.82 -5.20 -0.40
C TYR A 280 17.19 -5.46 -1.04
N LEU A 281 17.50 -4.71 -2.08
CA LEU A 281 18.80 -4.72 -2.75
C LEU A 281 19.73 -3.68 -2.10
N ASP A 282 20.92 -4.14 -1.71
CA ASP A 282 22.04 -3.28 -1.32
C ASP A 282 23.17 -3.54 -2.34
N GLY A 283 23.26 -2.68 -3.36
CA GLY A 283 24.01 -2.96 -4.55
C GLY A 283 23.49 -4.20 -5.26
N ASP A 284 24.36 -5.22 -5.42
CA ASP A 284 24.00 -6.51 -6.04
C ASP A 284 23.63 -7.60 -5.01
N THR A 285 23.44 -7.22 -3.75
CA THR A 285 23.16 -8.17 -2.66
C THR A 285 21.74 -8.03 -2.15
N ILE A 286 21.00 -9.14 -2.11
CA ILE A 286 19.69 -9.19 -1.46
C ILE A 286 19.91 -9.31 0.04
N LYS A 287 19.33 -8.37 0.79
CA LYS A 287 19.30 -8.33 2.25
C LYS A 287 17.89 -8.45 2.79
N TYR A 288 17.77 -8.85 4.05
CA TYR A 288 16.51 -8.87 4.78
C TYR A 288 16.63 -7.95 5.99
N GLY A 289 15.98 -6.79 5.92
CA GLY A 289 16.15 -5.70 6.88
C GLY A 289 16.02 -6.09 8.35
N PRO A 290 15.01 -6.92 8.76
CA PRO A 290 14.89 -7.36 10.16
C PRO A 290 16.11 -8.12 10.74
N LEU A 291 17.06 -8.52 9.91
CA LEU A 291 18.31 -9.15 10.35
C LEU A 291 19.50 -8.17 10.39
N GLU A 292 19.29 -6.93 9.94
CA GLU A 292 20.34 -5.90 9.91
C GLU A 292 20.36 -5.09 11.21
N ASP A 293 21.54 -4.60 11.60
CA ASP A 293 21.71 -3.82 12.84
C ASP A 293 20.87 -2.53 12.83
N GLY A 294 20.76 -1.86 11.67
CA GLY A 294 19.93 -0.66 11.52
C GLY A 294 18.46 -0.89 11.84
N TYR A 295 17.92 -2.09 11.59
CA TYR A 295 16.55 -2.40 11.95
C TYR A 295 16.35 -2.50 13.47
N LYS A 296 17.35 -3.01 14.17
CA LYS A 296 17.37 -3.04 15.63
C LYS A 296 17.39 -1.62 16.20
N GLU A 297 18.25 -0.74 15.66
CA GLU A 297 18.31 0.66 16.08
C GLU A 297 16.99 1.39 15.84
N TYR A 298 16.33 1.14 14.70
CA TYR A 298 14.99 1.64 14.40
C TYR A 298 13.99 1.21 15.48
N LEU A 299 13.93 -0.09 15.81
CA LEU A 299 12.99 -0.60 16.81
C LEU A 299 13.27 -0.03 18.21
N GLU A 300 14.54 0.11 18.60
CA GLU A 300 14.92 0.73 19.88
C GLU A 300 14.45 2.18 19.96
N THR A 301 14.63 2.94 18.87
CA THR A 301 14.16 4.34 18.78
C THR A 301 12.64 4.42 18.86
N MET A 302 11.92 3.62 18.10
CA MET A 302 10.45 3.63 18.12
C MET A 302 9.89 3.20 19.48
N ALA A 303 10.50 2.20 20.12
CA ALA A 303 10.11 1.78 21.45
C ALA A 303 10.34 2.89 22.50
N GLN A 304 11.44 3.63 22.38
CA GLN A 304 11.70 4.78 23.25
C GLN A 304 10.65 5.88 23.04
N TRP A 305 10.40 6.26 21.79
CA TRP A 305 9.40 7.29 21.47
C TRP A 305 7.98 6.91 21.92
N TYR A 306 7.64 5.63 21.83
CA TYR A 306 6.38 5.11 22.37
C TYR A 306 6.33 5.24 23.90
N SER A 307 7.42 4.87 24.59
CA SER A 307 7.55 5.03 26.04
C SER A 307 7.47 6.49 26.49
N ASP A 308 8.00 7.42 25.69
CA ASP A 308 7.96 8.86 25.95
C ASP A 308 6.58 9.46 25.61
N GLY A 309 5.68 8.67 25.03
CA GLY A 309 4.35 9.09 24.62
C GLY A 309 4.37 10.09 23.49
N LEU A 310 5.30 9.91 22.54
CA LEU A 310 5.37 10.67 21.29
C LEU A 310 4.67 9.94 20.15
N ILE A 311 4.47 8.62 20.27
CA ILE A 311 3.74 7.81 19.30
C ILE A 311 2.32 7.58 19.80
N TYR A 312 1.36 7.60 18.89
CA TYR A 312 -0.04 7.30 19.18
C TYR A 312 -0.17 5.97 19.90
N HIS A 313 -0.75 6.00 21.13
CA HIS A 313 -0.71 4.87 22.03
C HIS A 313 -1.49 3.66 21.51
N ASP A 314 -2.62 3.90 20.87
CA ASP A 314 -3.52 2.85 20.40
C ASP A 314 -3.21 2.42 18.94
N PHE A 315 -2.04 2.79 18.39
CA PHE A 315 -1.66 2.45 17.02
C PHE A 315 -1.83 0.97 16.66
N PRO A 316 -1.65 -0.02 17.57
CA PRO A 316 -1.80 -1.42 17.22
C PRO A 316 -3.23 -1.84 16.83
N PHE A 317 -4.22 -1.02 17.18
CA PHE A 317 -5.62 -1.28 16.85
C PHE A 317 -6.06 -0.69 15.50
N TYR A 318 -5.19 0.06 14.85
CA TYR A 318 -5.48 0.71 13.58
C TYR A 318 -4.63 0.12 12.47
N GLY A 319 -5.27 -0.20 11.34
CA GLY A 319 -4.57 -0.59 10.12
C GLY A 319 -3.94 0.61 9.39
N GLU A 320 -3.58 0.45 8.15
CA GLU A 320 -2.88 1.46 7.33
C GLU A 320 -3.62 2.79 7.16
N GLN A 321 -4.94 2.81 7.39
CA GLN A 321 -5.80 3.94 7.04
C GLN A 321 -6.28 4.78 8.22
N LEU A 322 -5.48 4.94 9.26
CA LEU A 322 -5.90 5.70 10.44
C LEU A 322 -6.28 7.15 10.12
N ALA A 323 -5.53 7.81 9.25
CA ALA A 323 -5.74 9.22 8.94
C ALA A 323 -7.19 9.52 8.53
N PHE A 324 -7.87 8.54 7.89
CA PHE A 324 -9.26 8.67 7.47
C PHE A 324 -10.28 8.13 8.48
N ARG A 325 -9.83 7.36 9.47
CA ARG A 325 -10.73 6.75 10.47
C ARG A 325 -10.88 7.58 11.73
N ASP A 326 -9.89 8.41 12.02
CA ASP A 326 -9.87 9.23 13.24
C ASP A 326 -9.51 10.69 12.93
N MET A 327 -10.24 11.27 11.98
CA MET A 327 -10.07 12.67 11.58
C MET A 327 -10.23 13.63 12.76
N ASP A 328 -11.03 13.24 13.77
CA ASP A 328 -11.21 14.04 14.99
C ASP A 328 -9.89 14.19 15.79
N LYS A 329 -9.05 13.16 15.83
CA LYS A 329 -7.75 13.26 16.50
C LYS A 329 -6.77 14.14 15.76
N ILE A 330 -6.81 14.14 14.46
CA ILE A 330 -6.02 15.05 13.61
C ILE A 330 -6.57 16.46 13.74
N GLY A 331 -7.88 16.64 13.60
CA GLY A 331 -8.55 17.92 13.70
C GLY A 331 -8.42 18.59 15.06
N SER A 332 -8.48 17.80 16.15
CA SER A 332 -8.24 18.30 17.51
C SER A 332 -6.77 18.59 17.83
N GLY A 333 -5.85 18.07 17.02
CA GLY A 333 -4.41 18.22 17.23
C GLY A 333 -3.83 17.19 18.20
N ALA A 334 -4.56 16.16 18.59
CA ALA A 334 -3.99 15.06 19.38
C ALA A 334 -2.87 14.36 18.60
N VAL A 335 -3.09 14.11 17.30
CA VAL A 335 -2.09 13.64 16.33
C VAL A 335 -1.64 14.84 15.49
N ALA A 336 -0.33 15.07 15.43
CA ALA A 336 0.26 16.23 14.77
C ALA A 336 1.16 15.87 13.58
N CYS A 337 1.57 14.61 13.49
CA CYS A 337 2.39 14.07 12.42
C CYS A 337 1.87 12.67 12.04
N PHE A 338 1.58 12.45 10.76
CA PHE A 338 1.00 11.21 10.26
C PHE A 338 1.29 11.02 8.77
N TYR A 339 1.11 9.79 8.28
CA TYR A 339 1.29 9.46 6.86
C TYR A 339 0.00 9.75 6.10
N SER A 340 0.09 10.47 4.99
CA SER A 340 -1.05 10.89 4.18
C SER A 340 -0.71 11.08 2.72
N GLU A 341 -1.72 11.06 1.88
CA GLU A 341 -1.64 11.55 0.50
C GLU A 341 -1.72 13.08 0.48
N THR A 342 -1.00 13.70 -0.44
CA THR A 342 -1.00 15.16 -0.60
C THR A 342 -2.39 15.70 -0.98
N GLY A 343 -3.16 14.90 -1.74
CA GLY A 343 -4.54 15.23 -2.12
C GLY A 343 -5.50 15.35 -0.94
N ASP A 344 -5.22 14.62 0.15
CA ASP A 344 -6.10 14.56 1.32
C ASP A 344 -5.80 15.64 2.37
N MET A 345 -4.62 16.29 2.29
CA MET A 345 -4.18 17.27 3.28
C MET A 345 -5.19 18.40 3.51
N ALA A 346 -5.87 18.84 2.44
CA ALA A 346 -6.89 19.87 2.53
C ALA A 346 -8.15 19.45 3.30
N SER A 347 -8.50 18.16 3.21
CA SER A 347 -9.71 17.60 3.85
C SER A 347 -9.63 17.59 5.37
N PHE A 348 -8.43 17.46 5.94
CA PHE A 348 -8.25 17.46 7.40
C PHE A 348 -8.58 18.78 8.05
N LYS A 349 -8.49 19.88 7.31
CA LYS A 349 -8.86 21.20 7.82
C LYS A 349 -10.35 21.29 8.18
N ASP A 350 -11.20 20.57 7.44
CA ASP A 350 -12.65 20.59 7.66
C ASP A 350 -13.05 19.98 9.01
N PHE A 351 -12.19 19.14 9.58
CA PHE A 351 -12.39 18.51 10.90
C PHE A 351 -11.72 19.29 12.03
N SER A 352 -11.02 20.39 11.74
CA SER A 352 -10.37 21.22 12.75
C SER A 352 -11.17 22.47 13.06
N SER A 353 -11.27 22.77 14.36
CA SER A 353 -11.78 24.06 14.83
C SER A 353 -10.71 25.17 14.80
N ASP A 354 -9.47 24.84 14.49
CA ASP A 354 -8.35 25.78 14.38
C ASP A 354 -8.35 26.40 12.98
N GLU A 355 -8.66 27.69 12.91
CA GLU A 355 -8.68 28.45 11.64
C GLU A 355 -7.30 28.49 10.96
N ASN A 356 -6.22 28.35 11.73
CA ASN A 356 -4.84 28.37 11.24
C ASN A 356 -4.33 26.98 10.85
N PHE A 357 -5.15 25.93 11.00
CA PHE A 357 -4.74 24.55 10.68
C PHE A 357 -4.10 24.48 9.30
N LEU A 358 -2.85 24.09 9.27
CA LEU A 358 -2.05 23.95 8.05
C LEU A 358 -1.09 22.75 8.18
N LEU A 359 -1.12 21.89 7.19
CA LEU A 359 -0.21 20.76 7.06
C LEU A 359 0.87 21.05 6.01
N THR A 360 2.04 20.46 6.20
CA THR A 360 3.12 20.41 5.20
C THR A 360 3.69 19.00 5.13
N ALA A 361 4.14 18.59 3.95
CA ALA A 361 4.92 17.36 3.79
C ALA A 361 6.31 17.54 4.41
N MET A 362 6.82 16.48 5.03
CA MET A 362 8.17 16.44 5.59
C MET A 362 9.23 16.15 4.54
#